data_b72174e2cf56804c1c51b31e79430621
#
_entry.id   b72174e2cf56804c1c51b31e79430621
#
_cell.length_a   1.000
_cell.length_b   1.000
_cell.length_c   1.000
_cell.angle_alpha   90.00
_cell.angle_beta   90.00
_cell.angle_gamma   90.00
#
_symmetry.space_group_name_H-M   'P 1'
#
loop_
_entity.id
_entity.type
_entity.pdbx_description
1 polymer ?
#
loop_
_entity_poly.entity_id
_entity_poly.type
_entity_poly.pdbx_seq_one_letter_code
_entity_poly.pdbx_strand_id
1 'polypeptide(L)' 'MRTIFKITGPANAVLHEGDQKRAVPIPASAMVVLLDGNISEDAVVKIRFGGKVLHMLSSELRKYSELWGQCR' A
#
# COMPACT_ATOMS: atom_id res chain seq x y z
N MET A 1 3.83 0.53 16.09
CA MET A 1 4.54 1.47 15.21
C MET A 1 4.20 1.15 13.77
N ARG A 2 3.83 2.14 12.98
CA ARG A 2 3.41 1.93 11.60
C ARG A 2 4.32 2.66 10.65
N THR A 3 4.58 2.05 9.50
CA THR A 3 5.46 2.62 8.50
C THR A 3 4.62 3.32 7.44
N ILE A 4 5.01 4.53 7.09
CA ILE A 4 4.33 5.35 6.10
C ILE A 4 5.18 5.43 4.85
N PHE A 5 4.56 5.18 3.70
CA PHE A 5 5.21 5.29 2.40
C PHE A 5 4.55 6.39 1.58
N LYS A 6 5.37 7.12 0.84
CA LYS A 6 4.89 8.08 -0.13
C LYS A 6 4.96 7.44 -1.51
N ILE A 7 3.84 7.43 -2.21
CA ILE A 7 3.78 6.86 -3.56
C ILE A 7 4.45 7.83 -4.53
N THR A 8 5.37 7.31 -5.33
CA THR A 8 6.18 8.13 -6.24
C THR A 8 5.86 7.91 -7.71
N GLY A 9 5.04 6.91 -8.01
CA GLY A 9 4.68 6.62 -9.40
C GLY A 9 3.32 5.93 -9.47
N PRO A 10 2.91 5.50 -10.66
CA PRO A 10 1.62 4.85 -10.82
C PRO A 10 1.63 3.49 -10.11
N ALA A 11 0.84 3.38 -9.07
CA ALA A 11 0.72 2.15 -8.29
C ALA A 11 -0.73 1.72 -8.24
N ASN A 12 -0.96 0.42 -8.10
CA ASN A 12 -2.29 -0.14 -7.99
C ASN A 12 -2.39 -1.03 -6.77
N ALA A 13 -3.52 -0.97 -6.11
CA ALA A 13 -3.84 -1.84 -4.99
C ALA A 13 -5.17 -2.52 -5.27
N VAL A 14 -5.53 -3.48 -4.43
CA VAL A 14 -6.77 -4.24 -4.60
C VAL A 14 -7.63 -4.05 -3.36
N LEU A 15 -8.86 -3.63 -3.58
CA LEU A 15 -9.88 -3.56 -2.54
C LEU A 15 -10.73 -4.82 -2.61
N HIS A 16 -10.85 -5.50 -1.47
CA HIS A 16 -11.71 -6.66 -1.36
C HIS A 16 -13.07 -6.23 -0.80
N GLU A 17 -14.12 -6.39 -1.60
CA GLU A 17 -15.48 -6.07 -1.18
C GLU A 17 -16.32 -7.35 -1.28
N GLY A 18 -16.49 -8.04 -0.12
CA GLY A 18 -17.17 -9.32 -0.14
C GLY A 18 -16.43 -10.31 -1.01
N ASP A 19 -17.10 -10.85 -2.02
CA ASP A 19 -16.51 -11.80 -2.96
C ASP A 19 -15.85 -11.12 -4.15
N GLN A 20 -15.90 -9.78 -4.22
CA GLN A 20 -15.37 -9.05 -5.36
C GLN A 20 -14.04 -8.39 -5.02
N LYS A 21 -13.21 -8.28 -6.04
CA LYS A 21 -11.94 -7.58 -5.97
C LYS A 21 -11.97 -6.43 -6.96
N ARG A 22 -11.55 -5.25 -6.48
CA ARG A 22 -11.53 -4.06 -7.31
C ARG A 22 -10.13 -3.47 -7.31
N ALA A 23 -9.61 -3.16 -8.48
CA ALA A 23 -8.34 -2.45 -8.59
C ALA A 23 -8.55 -0.98 -8.23
N VAL A 24 -7.71 -0.47 -7.36
CA VAL A 24 -7.76 0.93 -6.92
C VAL A 24 -6.43 1.57 -7.28
N PRO A 25 -6.42 2.51 -8.22
CA PRO A 25 -5.19 3.22 -8.55
C PRO A 25 -4.82 4.17 -7.42
N ILE A 26 -3.53 4.22 -7.09
CA ILE A 26 -3.02 5.11 -6.06
C ILE A 26 -2.16 6.16 -6.75
N PRO A 27 -2.56 7.44 -6.67
CA PRO A 27 -1.82 8.49 -7.38
C PRO A 27 -0.47 8.76 -6.75
N ALA A 28 0.44 9.30 -7.56
CA ALA A 28 1.73 9.77 -7.07
C ALA A 28 1.49 10.86 -6.01
N SER A 29 2.37 10.92 -5.04
CA SER A 29 2.32 11.82 -3.88
C SER A 29 1.31 11.40 -2.82
N ALA A 30 0.56 10.32 -3.03
CA ALA A 30 -0.32 9.79 -2.00
C ALA A 30 0.49 9.16 -0.88
N MET A 31 -0.03 9.24 0.34
CA MET A 31 0.58 8.60 1.50
C MET A 31 -0.20 7.35 1.86
N VAL A 32 0.49 6.25 2.05
CA VAL A 32 -0.12 4.99 2.47
C VAL A 32 0.56 4.50 3.74
N VAL A 33 -0.22 3.82 4.58
CA VAL A 33 0.28 3.27 5.84
C VAL A 33 0.33 1.75 5.71
N LEU A 34 1.50 1.17 5.99
CA LEU A 34 1.64 -0.28 6.02
C LEU A 34 0.97 -0.81 7.28
N LEU A 35 -0.05 -1.62 7.13
CA LEU A 35 -0.79 -2.19 8.24
C LEU A 35 -0.29 -3.56 8.64
N ASP A 36 0.04 -4.40 7.65
CA ASP A 36 0.44 -5.77 7.91
C ASP A 36 1.28 -6.28 6.74
N GLY A 37 2.23 -7.16 7.05
CA GLY A 37 3.11 -7.76 6.07
C GLY A 37 4.49 -7.11 6.07
N ASN A 38 5.43 -7.83 5.46
CA ASN A 38 6.82 -7.39 5.33
C ASN A 38 7.12 -7.21 3.85
N ILE A 39 7.47 -5.98 3.45
CA ILE A 39 7.69 -5.65 2.03
C ILE A 39 8.90 -6.37 1.44
N SER A 40 9.79 -6.91 2.29
CA SER A 40 10.96 -7.65 1.83
C SER A 40 10.72 -9.15 1.73
N GLU A 41 9.72 -9.68 2.44
CA GLU A 41 9.50 -11.12 2.56
C GLU A 41 8.16 -11.57 1.99
N ASP A 42 7.10 -10.80 2.21
CA ASP A 42 5.77 -11.18 1.78
C ASP A 42 5.49 -10.71 0.36
N ALA A 43 4.76 -11.52 -0.40
CA ALA A 43 4.39 -11.15 -1.76
C ALA A 43 3.33 -10.05 -1.79
N VAL A 44 2.43 -10.07 -0.81
CA VAL A 44 1.32 -9.13 -0.70
C VAL A 44 1.32 -8.53 0.69
N VAL A 45 1.12 -7.23 0.77
CA VAL A 45 1.02 -6.51 2.04
C VAL A 45 -0.32 -5.80 2.13
N LYS A 46 -0.71 -5.46 3.35
CA LYS A 46 -1.95 -4.74 3.61
C LYS A 46 -1.61 -3.29 3.95
N ILE A 47 -2.27 -2.37 3.27
CA ILE A 47 -2.04 -0.94 3.46
C ILE A 47 -3.36 -0.22 3.73
N ARG A 48 -3.25 0.99 4.26
CA ARG A 48 -4.39 1.89 4.40
C ARG A 48 -4.20 3.08 3.48
N PHE A 49 -5.22 3.36 2.69
CA PHE A 49 -5.23 4.53 1.81
C PHE A 49 -6.64 5.08 1.74
N GLY A 50 -6.78 6.39 2.00
CA GLY A 50 -8.08 7.05 1.91
C GLY A 50 -9.14 6.47 2.84
N GLY A 51 -8.74 6.01 4.02
CA GLY A 51 -9.66 5.40 4.98
C GLY A 51 -10.06 3.97 4.65
N LYS A 52 -9.49 3.39 3.60
CA LYS A 52 -9.78 2.02 3.19
C LYS A 52 -8.57 1.13 3.36
N VAL A 53 -8.83 -0.14 3.66
CA VAL A 53 -7.77 -1.15 3.76
C VAL A 53 -7.68 -1.87 2.44
N LEU A 54 -6.48 -1.85 1.86
CA LEU A 54 -6.22 -2.41 0.54
C LEU A 54 -5.09 -3.43 0.62
N HIS A 55 -5.06 -4.33 -0.37
CA HIS A 55 -3.95 -5.26 -0.54
C HIS A 55 -3.11 -4.81 -1.73
N MET A 56 -1.80 -4.92 -1.60
CA MET A 56 -0.89 -4.45 -2.63
C MET A 56 0.29 -5.40 -2.75
N LEU A 57 0.78 -5.58 -3.98
CA LEU A 57 2.00 -6.35 -4.19
C LEU A 57 3.17 -5.60 -3.53
N SER A 58 3.94 -6.32 -2.74
CA SER A 58 5.09 -5.71 -2.06
C SER A 58 6.13 -5.20 -3.05
N SER A 59 6.31 -5.91 -4.17
CA SER A 59 7.23 -5.48 -5.21
C SER A 59 6.80 -4.16 -5.83
N GLU A 60 5.52 -3.95 -6.00
CA GLU A 60 5.00 -2.70 -6.55
C GLU A 60 5.15 -1.56 -5.54
N LEU A 61 4.90 -1.85 -4.26
CA LEU A 61 5.11 -0.86 -3.21
C LEU A 61 6.57 -0.45 -3.13
N ARG A 62 7.50 -1.39 -3.23
CA ARG A 62 8.94 -1.06 -3.23
C ARG A 62 9.34 -0.24 -4.44
N LYS A 63 8.77 -0.56 -5.62
CA LYS A 63 9.16 0.10 -6.86
C LYS A 63 8.61 1.52 -6.99
N TYR A 64 7.37 1.73 -6.52
CA TYR A 64 6.67 2.99 -6.73
C TYR A 64 6.41 3.78 -5.45
N SER A 65 7.23 3.56 -4.43
CA SER A 65 7.12 4.34 -3.21
C SER A 65 8.48 4.57 -2.58
N GLU A 66 8.51 5.53 -1.68
CA GLU A 66 9.68 5.75 -0.84
C GLU A 66 9.24 5.77 0.62
N LEU A 67 10.14 5.37 1.49
CA LEU A 67 9.88 5.40 2.92
C LEU A 67 9.76 6.85 3.36
N TRP A 68 8.60 7.21 3.91
CA TRP A 68 8.35 8.56 4.37
C TRP A 68 8.65 8.71 5.86
N GLY A 69 8.25 7.74 6.67
CA GLY A 69 8.49 7.77 8.10
C GLY A 69 7.73 6.69 8.82
N GLN A 70 7.74 6.81 10.14
CA GLN A 70 7.03 5.88 11.00
C GLN A 70 6.10 6.66 11.91
N CYS A 71 4.89 6.16 12.05
CA CYS A 71 3.88 6.73 12.92
C CYS A 71 3.82 5.89 14.19
N ARG A 72 3.89 6.56 15.33
CA ARG A 72 3.80 5.91 16.63
C ARG A 72 2.37 5.85 17.14
#